data_2b81be2dd0b03c65c156ddcc4e04fc3c
#
_entry.id   2b81be2dd0b03c65c156ddcc4e04fc3c
#
_cell.length_a   1.000
_cell.length_b   1.000
_cell.length_c   1.000
_cell.angle_alpha   90.00
_cell.angle_beta   90.00
_cell.angle_gamma   90.00
#
_symmetry.space_group_name_H-M   'P 1'
#
loop_
_entity.id
_entity.type
_entity.pdbx_description
1 polymer ?
#
loop_
_entity_poly.entity_id
_entity_poly.type
_entity_poly.pdbx_seq_one_letter_code
_entity_poly.pdbx_strand_id
1 'polypeptide(L)'
;MALEGLFDIAGAATDAVDHLASSAISQVKIAAIDPEVFFDFTQQRPIVSLDDTGARILRWPENDAYELALDGDVPSLVTISGIEPHLRWRTFAQAVGEIAQKSGARLVVTLGAMAGQAPHTRALGVVGSASDPVLAERLGLGRPTYQGPTGLVGALHVHLHELGLAVISLRVSVPHYVTQAPNPEATRSLLARLELVTGIETGHASFTADAAAWRSKVDAAVASDDEMRSYVERLETLIDNSQDLLPSGDELAAQLQAWLRDNTDEG
;
A
#
# COMPACT_ATOMS: atom_id res chain seq x y z
N MET A 1 0.20 -7.15 -1.03
CA MET A 1 1.32 -7.11 -1.99
C MET A 1 1.86 -5.70 -2.09
N ALA A 2 3.18 -5.52 -2.07
CA ALA A 2 3.88 -4.28 -2.36
C ALA A 2 5.16 -4.57 -3.14
N LEU A 3 5.58 -3.63 -4.00
CA LEU A 3 6.82 -3.74 -4.78
C LEU A 3 7.59 -2.43 -4.66
N GLU A 4 8.87 -2.53 -4.30
CA GLU A 4 9.81 -1.42 -4.35
C GLU A 4 9.92 -0.91 -5.79
N GLY A 5 9.70 0.39 -5.99
CA GLY A 5 9.72 1.02 -7.32
C GLY A 5 8.92 2.30 -7.37
N LEU A 6 8.30 2.57 -8.53
CA LEU A 6 7.59 3.82 -8.79
C LEU A 6 6.46 4.13 -7.78
N PHE A 7 5.81 3.10 -7.27
CA PHE A 7 4.68 3.21 -6.35
C PHE A 7 5.05 2.87 -4.90
N ASP A 8 6.32 2.99 -4.52
CA ASP A 8 6.79 2.77 -3.15
C ASP A 8 7.65 3.93 -2.63
N ILE A 9 7.16 5.14 -2.76
CA ILE A 9 7.85 6.34 -2.26
C ILE A 9 8.10 6.20 -0.75
N ALA A 10 9.33 6.46 -0.35
CA ALA A 10 9.83 6.36 1.03
C ALA A 10 9.76 4.93 1.62
N GLY A 11 9.66 3.88 0.79
CA GLY A 11 9.56 2.50 1.24
C GLY A 11 8.26 2.15 1.99
N ALA A 12 7.27 3.04 1.97
CA ALA A 12 6.13 2.95 2.89
C ALA A 12 5.23 1.73 2.65
N ALA A 13 5.10 1.28 1.41
CA ALA A 13 4.26 0.14 1.08
C ALA A 13 4.98 -1.19 1.34
N THR A 14 6.28 -1.29 1.02
CA THR A 14 7.09 -2.46 1.35
C THR A 14 7.27 -2.59 2.86
N ASP A 15 7.56 -1.49 3.58
CA ASP A 15 7.62 -1.49 5.05
C ASP A 15 6.31 -1.99 5.70
N ALA A 16 5.15 -1.68 5.09
CA ALA A 16 3.87 -2.17 5.59
C ALA A 16 3.75 -3.70 5.43
N VAL A 17 4.20 -4.27 4.30
CA VAL A 17 4.21 -5.72 4.09
C VAL A 17 5.21 -6.41 5.01
N ASP A 18 6.39 -5.84 5.18
CA ASP A 18 7.44 -6.36 6.06
C ASP A 18 7.01 -6.34 7.53
N HIS A 19 6.27 -5.30 7.94
CA HIS A 19 5.67 -5.25 9.27
C HIS A 19 4.67 -6.39 9.49
N LEU A 20 3.76 -6.64 8.54
CA LEU A 20 2.82 -7.75 8.62
C LEU A 20 3.54 -9.09 8.72
N ALA A 21 4.61 -9.29 7.95
CA ALA A 21 5.41 -10.50 7.96
C ALA A 21 6.14 -10.68 9.31
N SER A 22 6.74 -9.61 9.86
CA SER A 22 7.44 -9.65 11.14
C SER A 22 6.53 -9.80 12.37
N SER A 23 5.26 -9.39 12.25
CA SER A 23 4.26 -9.49 13.30
C SER A 23 3.49 -10.81 13.28
N ALA A 24 3.67 -11.65 12.25
CA ALA A 24 3.01 -12.93 12.14
C ALA A 24 3.56 -13.96 13.16
N ILE A 25 2.69 -14.87 13.62
CA ILE A 25 3.09 -16.01 14.50
C ILE A 25 4.06 -16.93 13.77
N SER A 26 3.83 -17.14 12.48
CA SER A 26 4.75 -17.88 11.63
C SER A 26 4.63 -17.41 10.18
N GLN A 27 5.72 -17.59 9.42
CA GLN A 27 5.75 -17.33 8.00
C GLN A 27 6.38 -18.52 7.27
N VAL A 28 5.78 -18.89 6.14
CA VAL A 28 6.24 -19.97 5.27
C VAL A 28 6.37 -19.44 3.85
N LYS A 29 7.56 -19.55 3.27
CA LYS A 29 7.76 -19.21 1.84
C LYS A 29 7.03 -20.23 0.98
N ILE A 30 6.04 -19.78 0.22
CA ILE A 30 5.20 -20.64 -0.62
C ILE A 30 5.55 -20.56 -2.11
N ALA A 31 6.17 -19.44 -2.54
CA ALA A 31 6.64 -19.27 -3.90
C ALA A 31 7.80 -18.28 -3.98
N ALA A 32 8.60 -18.40 -5.04
CA ALA A 32 9.61 -17.43 -5.46
C ALA A 32 9.45 -17.20 -6.97
N ILE A 33 9.52 -15.95 -7.39
CA ILE A 33 9.48 -15.58 -8.81
C ILE A 33 10.92 -15.43 -9.29
N ASP A 34 11.32 -16.19 -10.30
CA ASP A 34 12.70 -16.24 -10.81
C ASP A 34 13.14 -14.87 -11.34
N PRO A 35 14.14 -14.21 -10.72
CA PRO A 35 14.58 -12.89 -11.14
C PRO A 35 15.17 -12.83 -12.56
N GLU A 36 15.76 -13.90 -13.06
CA GLU A 36 16.38 -13.95 -14.39
C GLU A 36 15.40 -13.66 -15.53
N VAL A 37 14.13 -13.94 -15.30
CA VAL A 37 13.07 -13.77 -16.30
C VAL A 37 12.57 -12.33 -16.34
N PHE A 38 12.63 -11.60 -15.22
CA PHE A 38 11.87 -10.37 -15.00
C PHE A 38 12.72 -9.12 -14.81
N PHE A 39 14.02 -9.28 -14.50
CA PHE A 39 14.88 -8.13 -14.23
C PHE A 39 15.93 -7.91 -15.32
N ASP A 40 16.19 -6.64 -15.62
CA ASP A 40 17.38 -6.19 -16.31
C ASP A 40 18.47 -5.92 -15.25
N PHE A 41 19.42 -6.82 -15.12
CA PHE A 41 20.48 -6.69 -14.11
C PHE A 41 21.47 -5.55 -14.39
N THR A 42 21.35 -4.85 -15.50
CA THR A 42 22.07 -3.59 -15.74
C THR A 42 21.42 -2.41 -15.01
N GLN A 43 20.12 -2.51 -14.74
CA GLN A 43 19.33 -1.53 -13.98
C GLN A 43 19.21 -1.91 -12.52
N GLN A 44 18.82 -3.16 -12.21
CA GLN A 44 18.70 -3.70 -10.87
C GLN A 44 19.79 -4.74 -10.62
N ARG A 45 20.95 -4.28 -10.15
CA ARG A 45 22.11 -5.15 -9.95
C ARG A 45 21.97 -6.02 -8.73
N PRO A 46 22.40 -7.30 -8.77
CA PRO A 46 22.57 -8.10 -7.57
C PRO A 46 23.64 -7.49 -6.66
N ILE A 47 23.44 -7.63 -5.36
CA ILE A 47 24.29 -7.03 -4.33
C ILE A 47 25.24 -8.10 -3.79
N VAL A 48 26.54 -7.80 -3.77
CA VAL A 48 27.55 -8.61 -3.09
C VAL A 48 27.69 -8.13 -1.65
N SER A 49 27.62 -9.05 -0.70
CA SER A 49 27.92 -8.82 0.71
C SER A 49 28.88 -9.91 1.24
N LEU A 50 29.35 -9.75 2.48
CA LEU A 50 30.08 -10.79 3.19
C LEU A 50 29.15 -11.41 4.22
N ASP A 51 29.25 -12.73 4.38
CA ASP A 51 28.62 -13.44 5.50
C ASP A 51 29.48 -13.36 6.77
N ASP A 52 29.00 -13.96 7.86
CA ASP A 52 29.67 -13.94 9.17
C ASP A 52 31.03 -14.65 9.14
N THR A 53 31.35 -15.45 8.13
CA THR A 53 32.64 -16.13 7.91
C THR A 53 33.59 -15.31 7.04
N GLY A 54 33.12 -14.19 6.46
CA GLY A 54 33.87 -13.36 5.50
C GLY A 54 33.79 -13.90 4.07
N ALA A 55 32.96 -14.89 3.77
CA ALA A 55 32.75 -15.38 2.44
C ALA A 55 31.78 -14.44 1.67
N ARG A 56 32.00 -14.30 0.36
CA ARG A 56 31.16 -13.46 -0.50
C ARG A 56 29.86 -14.17 -0.81
N ILE A 57 28.75 -13.51 -0.50
CA ILE A 57 27.40 -13.92 -0.89
C ILE A 57 26.82 -12.92 -1.90
N LEU A 58 26.02 -13.43 -2.84
CA LEU A 58 25.35 -12.64 -3.86
C LEU A 58 23.83 -12.69 -3.60
N ARG A 59 23.23 -11.50 -3.46
CA ARG A 59 21.78 -11.35 -3.33
C ARG A 59 21.21 -10.83 -4.63
N TRP A 60 20.30 -11.58 -5.20
CA TRP A 60 19.55 -11.20 -6.39
C TRP A 60 18.31 -10.40 -6.01
N PRO A 61 17.77 -9.56 -6.93
CA PRO A 61 16.45 -8.98 -6.73
C PRO A 61 15.42 -10.11 -6.58
N GLU A 62 14.51 -9.99 -5.63
CA GLU A 62 13.59 -11.06 -5.28
C GLU A 62 12.14 -10.57 -5.34
N ASN A 63 11.23 -11.48 -5.67
CA ASN A 63 9.80 -11.33 -5.49
C ASN A 63 9.26 -12.63 -4.91
N ASP A 64 9.14 -12.64 -3.59
CA ASP A 64 8.79 -13.82 -2.82
C ASP A 64 7.37 -13.73 -2.28
N ALA A 65 6.72 -14.89 -2.22
CA ALA A 65 5.42 -15.05 -1.59
C ALA A 65 5.55 -15.85 -0.29
N TYR A 66 4.95 -15.32 0.77
CA TYR A 66 4.90 -15.95 2.07
C TYR A 66 3.46 -16.10 2.54
N GLU A 67 3.13 -17.26 3.09
CA GLU A 67 1.92 -17.45 3.88
C GLU A 67 2.22 -17.11 5.33
N LEU A 68 1.42 -16.22 5.91
CA LEU A 68 1.52 -15.72 7.27
C LEU A 68 0.39 -16.28 8.11
N ALA A 69 0.70 -16.95 9.22
CA ALA A 69 -0.29 -17.25 10.25
C ALA A 69 -0.41 -16.05 11.18
N LEU A 70 -1.61 -15.50 11.28
CA LEU A 70 -1.94 -14.39 12.16
C LEU A 70 -2.50 -14.89 13.48
N ASP A 71 -2.52 -14.03 14.51
CA ASP A 71 -3.14 -14.37 15.80
C ASP A 71 -4.67 -14.41 15.67
N GLY A 72 -5.31 -15.29 16.46
CA GLY A 72 -6.75 -15.45 16.48
C GLY A 72 -7.31 -16.44 15.43
N ASP A 73 -8.64 -16.51 15.36
CA ASP A 73 -9.37 -17.35 14.40
C ASP A 73 -9.63 -16.57 13.08
N VAL A 74 -8.56 -16.18 12.43
CA VAL A 74 -8.59 -15.44 11.16
C VAL A 74 -7.90 -16.24 10.05
N PRO A 75 -8.33 -16.08 8.77
CA PRO A 75 -7.66 -16.73 7.66
C PRO A 75 -6.17 -16.31 7.56
N SER A 76 -5.33 -17.21 7.09
CA SER A 76 -3.94 -16.86 6.76
C SER A 76 -3.88 -15.74 5.72
N LEU A 77 -2.82 -14.94 5.81
CA LEU A 77 -2.55 -13.86 4.87
C LEU A 77 -1.40 -14.28 3.96
N VAL A 78 -1.57 -14.11 2.65
CA VAL A 78 -0.45 -14.29 1.71
C VAL A 78 0.12 -12.93 1.37
N THR A 79 1.42 -12.75 1.63
CA THR A 79 2.16 -11.56 1.21
C THR A 79 3.01 -11.85 -0.02
N ILE A 80 3.11 -10.88 -0.91
CA ILE A 80 4.10 -10.82 -1.99
C ILE A 80 4.82 -9.49 -1.84
N SER A 81 6.12 -9.53 -1.61
CA SER A 81 7.00 -8.37 -1.49
C SER A 81 8.23 -8.57 -2.36
N GLY A 82 8.82 -7.48 -2.81
CA GLY A 82 10.03 -7.50 -3.62
C GLY A 82 10.17 -6.23 -4.45
N ILE A 83 10.81 -6.34 -5.61
CA ILE A 83 11.15 -5.22 -6.49
C ILE A 83 10.27 -5.24 -7.73
N GLU A 84 9.85 -4.06 -8.20
CA GLU A 84 9.06 -3.94 -9.44
C GLU A 84 9.87 -4.46 -10.64
N PRO A 85 9.37 -5.50 -11.38
CA PRO A 85 10.09 -6.07 -12.50
C PRO A 85 10.15 -5.13 -13.71
N HIS A 86 11.28 -5.16 -14.43
CA HIS A 86 11.48 -4.36 -15.64
C HIS A 86 10.84 -4.98 -16.88
N LEU A 87 10.75 -6.31 -16.92
CA LEU A 87 10.44 -7.08 -18.11
C LEU A 87 9.24 -8.01 -17.90
N ARG A 88 8.61 -8.40 -19.01
CA ARG A 88 7.60 -9.48 -19.08
C ARG A 88 6.44 -9.32 -18.10
N TRP A 89 5.90 -8.14 -17.94
CA TRP A 89 4.83 -7.82 -17.00
C TRP A 89 3.61 -8.73 -17.10
N ARG A 90 3.25 -9.17 -18.31
CA ARG A 90 2.13 -10.10 -18.50
C ARG A 90 2.40 -11.46 -17.86
N THR A 91 3.62 -11.99 -18.03
CA THR A 91 4.05 -13.24 -17.40
C THR A 91 4.17 -13.09 -15.87
N PHE A 92 4.65 -11.94 -15.41
CA PHE A 92 4.70 -11.63 -13.97
C PHE A 92 3.29 -11.57 -13.36
N ALA A 93 2.36 -10.89 -14.02
CA ALA A 93 0.96 -10.82 -13.57
C ALA A 93 0.31 -12.22 -13.54
N GLN A 94 0.61 -13.08 -14.52
CA GLN A 94 0.17 -14.47 -14.52
C GLN A 94 0.74 -15.24 -13.31
N ALA A 95 2.03 -15.10 -13.02
CA ALA A 95 2.65 -15.75 -11.86
C ALA A 95 2.00 -15.33 -10.53
N VAL A 96 1.74 -14.02 -10.36
CA VAL A 96 1.01 -13.50 -9.19
C VAL A 96 -0.41 -14.05 -9.13
N GLY A 97 -1.11 -14.11 -10.27
CA GLY A 97 -2.45 -14.70 -10.36
C GLY A 97 -2.47 -16.19 -9.97
N GLU A 98 -1.48 -16.97 -10.43
CA GLU A 98 -1.33 -18.38 -10.06
C GLU A 98 -1.06 -18.57 -8.55
N ILE A 99 -0.22 -17.71 -7.96
CA ILE A 99 0.02 -17.72 -6.50
C ILE A 99 -1.29 -17.46 -5.77
N ALA A 100 -2.04 -16.39 -6.16
CA ALA A 100 -3.31 -16.06 -5.53
C ALA A 100 -4.35 -17.18 -5.64
N GLN A 101 -4.49 -17.79 -6.82
CA GLN A 101 -5.44 -18.89 -7.03
C GLN A 101 -5.05 -20.16 -6.24
N LYS A 102 -3.76 -20.54 -6.26
CA LYS A 102 -3.26 -21.72 -5.54
C LYS A 102 -3.35 -21.58 -4.02
N SER A 103 -3.19 -20.37 -3.50
CA SER A 103 -3.39 -20.07 -2.08
C SER A 103 -4.86 -19.91 -1.68
N GLY A 104 -5.79 -19.96 -2.63
CA GLY A 104 -7.22 -19.76 -2.36
C GLY A 104 -7.59 -18.32 -1.98
N ALA A 105 -6.77 -17.35 -2.37
CA ALA A 105 -7.04 -15.93 -2.09
C ALA A 105 -8.34 -15.48 -2.76
N ARG A 106 -9.21 -14.84 -1.99
CA ARG A 106 -10.49 -14.28 -2.48
C ARG A 106 -10.38 -12.79 -2.81
N LEU A 107 -9.39 -12.14 -2.26
CA LEU A 107 -9.12 -10.72 -2.42
C LEU A 107 -7.62 -10.49 -2.56
N VAL A 108 -7.22 -9.70 -3.53
CA VAL A 108 -5.85 -9.20 -3.67
C VAL A 108 -5.83 -7.72 -3.36
N VAL A 109 -4.98 -7.31 -2.41
CA VAL A 109 -4.78 -5.89 -2.05
C VAL A 109 -3.36 -5.50 -2.45
N THR A 110 -3.23 -4.49 -3.32
CA THR A 110 -1.95 -3.86 -3.59
C THR A 110 -1.80 -2.60 -2.75
N LEU A 111 -0.68 -2.48 -2.05
CA LEU A 111 -0.28 -1.30 -1.32
C LEU A 111 0.68 -0.47 -2.17
N GLY A 112 0.57 0.84 -2.09
CA GLY A 112 1.45 1.76 -2.78
C GLY A 112 1.60 3.09 -2.06
N ALA A 113 2.68 3.79 -2.35
CA ALA A 113 2.97 5.13 -1.86
C ALA A 113 3.38 6.03 -3.02
N MET A 114 2.76 7.19 -3.15
CA MET A 114 2.99 8.13 -4.23
C MET A 114 3.30 9.50 -3.68
N ALA A 115 4.21 10.24 -4.33
CA ALA A 115 4.41 11.63 -4.01
C ALA A 115 3.14 12.44 -4.32
N GLY A 116 2.72 13.27 -3.36
CA GLY A 116 1.51 14.08 -3.47
C GLY A 116 1.62 15.43 -2.77
N GLN A 117 0.62 16.27 -2.98
CA GLN A 117 0.52 17.57 -2.32
C GLN A 117 -0.09 17.42 -0.91
N ALA A 118 0.51 16.56 -0.11
CA ALA A 118 0.10 16.31 1.27
C ALA A 118 1.07 17.04 2.22
N PRO A 119 0.59 17.86 3.18
CA PRO A 119 1.45 18.41 4.22
C PRO A 119 1.74 17.32 5.26
N HIS A 120 2.97 17.26 5.75
CA HIS A 120 3.38 16.32 6.79
C HIS A 120 2.73 16.58 8.15
N THR A 121 2.16 17.76 8.31
CA THR A 121 1.46 18.21 9.53
C THR A 121 0.01 17.72 9.63
N ARG A 122 -0.52 17.10 8.58
CA ARG A 122 -1.86 16.51 8.55
C ARG A 122 -1.76 14.99 8.40
N ALA A 123 -2.84 14.28 8.72
CA ALA A 123 -2.93 12.85 8.46
C ALA A 123 -2.75 12.57 6.96
N LEU A 124 -1.88 11.62 6.62
CA LEU A 124 -1.64 11.26 5.23
C LEU A 124 -2.83 10.46 4.69
N GLY A 125 -3.50 11.03 3.68
CA GLY A 125 -4.65 10.41 3.06
C GLY A 125 -4.29 9.12 2.31
N VAL A 126 -5.10 8.08 2.50
CA VAL A 126 -5.01 6.84 1.72
C VAL A 126 -6.18 6.76 0.76
N VAL A 127 -5.88 6.84 -0.52
CA VAL A 127 -6.86 6.67 -1.60
C VAL A 127 -6.96 5.19 -1.94
N GLY A 128 -8.19 4.70 -2.04
CA GLY A 128 -8.46 3.33 -2.45
C GLY A 128 -9.30 3.25 -3.72
N SER A 129 -9.09 2.18 -4.51
CA SER A 129 -9.95 1.82 -5.62
C SER A 129 -10.12 0.31 -5.69
N ALA A 130 -11.29 -0.16 -6.16
CA ALA A 130 -11.57 -1.56 -6.39
C ALA A 130 -11.96 -1.81 -7.84
N SER A 131 -11.59 -2.97 -8.38
CA SER A 131 -11.94 -3.40 -9.74
C SER A 131 -13.43 -3.74 -9.86
N ASP A 132 -14.01 -4.33 -8.82
CA ASP A 132 -15.43 -4.66 -8.74
C ASP A 132 -16.24 -3.47 -8.23
N PRO A 133 -17.32 -3.04 -8.96
CA PRO A 133 -18.15 -1.91 -8.57
C PRO A 133 -18.88 -2.10 -7.23
N VAL A 134 -19.36 -3.30 -6.95
CA VAL A 134 -20.09 -3.60 -5.71
C VAL A 134 -19.13 -3.55 -4.51
N LEU A 135 -17.91 -4.09 -4.69
CA LEU A 135 -16.87 -4.03 -3.68
C LEU A 135 -16.42 -2.58 -3.43
N ALA A 136 -16.28 -1.77 -4.49
CA ALA A 136 -15.95 -0.35 -4.38
C ALA A 136 -16.97 0.39 -3.52
N GLU A 137 -18.25 0.22 -3.80
CA GLU A 137 -19.34 0.87 -3.07
C GLU A 137 -19.38 0.42 -1.60
N ARG A 138 -19.32 -0.88 -1.34
CA ARG A 138 -19.38 -1.44 0.03
C ARG A 138 -18.23 -0.98 0.92
N LEU A 139 -17.05 -0.72 0.36
CA LEU A 139 -15.84 -0.34 1.09
C LEU A 139 -15.58 1.18 1.05
N GLY A 140 -16.48 1.96 0.43
CA GLY A 140 -16.27 3.40 0.24
C GLY A 140 -15.00 3.70 -0.57
N LEU A 141 -14.70 2.87 -1.58
CA LEU A 141 -13.55 3.01 -2.46
C LEU A 141 -13.96 3.59 -3.81
N GLY A 142 -13.02 4.27 -4.48
CA GLY A 142 -13.23 4.75 -5.84
C GLY A 142 -13.24 3.61 -6.87
N ARG A 143 -13.65 3.95 -8.09
CA ARG A 143 -13.45 3.09 -9.27
C ARG A 143 -12.24 3.59 -10.05
N PRO A 144 -11.43 2.72 -10.66
CA PRO A 144 -10.38 3.15 -11.57
C PRO A 144 -10.99 3.85 -12.78
N THR A 145 -10.68 5.15 -12.97
CA THR A 145 -11.18 5.95 -14.10
C THR A 145 -10.08 6.34 -15.08
N TYR A 146 -8.83 6.09 -14.71
CA TYR A 146 -7.69 6.47 -15.53
C TYR A 146 -7.65 5.68 -16.84
N GLN A 147 -7.44 6.40 -17.93
CA GLN A 147 -7.21 5.85 -19.27
C GLN A 147 -5.92 6.42 -19.83
N GLY A 148 -5.00 5.57 -20.24
CA GLY A 148 -3.70 5.97 -20.77
C GLY A 148 -2.60 4.94 -20.51
N PRO A 149 -1.31 5.29 -20.75
CA PRO A 149 -0.18 4.43 -20.42
C PRO A 149 -0.18 4.08 -18.94
N THR A 150 -0.01 2.79 -18.63
CA THR A 150 -0.07 2.30 -17.24
C THR A 150 1.25 1.61 -16.85
N GLY A 151 1.52 1.54 -15.54
CA GLY A 151 2.61 0.74 -14.98
C GLY A 151 2.21 -0.71 -14.71
N LEU A 152 3.14 -1.47 -14.12
CA LEU A 152 2.94 -2.87 -13.76
C LEU A 152 1.68 -3.08 -12.91
N VAL A 153 1.48 -2.26 -11.87
CA VAL A 153 0.34 -2.40 -10.95
C VAL A 153 -0.99 -2.32 -11.68
N GLY A 154 -1.12 -1.40 -12.64
CA GLY A 154 -2.33 -1.30 -13.46
C GLY A 154 -2.54 -2.52 -14.35
N ALA A 155 -1.48 -3.02 -15.00
CA ALA A 155 -1.54 -4.24 -15.80
C ALA A 155 -1.89 -5.47 -14.94
N LEU A 156 -1.31 -5.56 -13.75
CA LEU A 156 -1.60 -6.61 -12.77
C LEU A 156 -3.06 -6.61 -12.35
N HIS A 157 -3.64 -5.45 -12.04
CA HIS A 157 -5.03 -5.34 -11.62
C HIS A 157 -6.00 -5.81 -12.70
N VAL A 158 -5.77 -5.42 -13.96
CA VAL A 158 -6.58 -5.87 -15.10
C VAL A 158 -6.51 -7.40 -15.21
N HIS A 159 -5.29 -7.96 -15.19
CA HIS A 159 -5.10 -9.41 -15.33
C HIS A 159 -5.75 -10.21 -14.18
N LEU A 160 -5.55 -9.78 -12.94
CA LEU A 160 -6.15 -10.45 -11.77
C LEU A 160 -7.68 -10.39 -11.81
N HIS A 161 -8.24 -9.26 -12.26
CA HIS A 161 -9.68 -9.13 -12.45
C HIS A 161 -10.22 -10.07 -13.55
N GLU A 162 -9.50 -10.22 -14.67
CA GLU A 162 -9.82 -11.17 -15.73
C GLU A 162 -9.79 -12.64 -15.25
N LEU A 163 -8.96 -12.96 -14.24
CA LEU A 163 -8.95 -14.25 -13.56
C LEU A 163 -10.10 -14.43 -12.54
N GLY A 164 -10.99 -13.46 -12.39
CA GLY A 164 -12.12 -13.50 -11.47
C GLY A 164 -11.76 -13.18 -10.01
N LEU A 165 -10.56 -12.64 -9.76
CA LEU A 165 -10.15 -12.22 -8.44
C LEU A 165 -10.66 -10.81 -8.12
N ALA A 166 -11.14 -10.60 -6.90
CA ALA A 166 -11.41 -9.25 -6.39
C ALA A 166 -10.07 -8.54 -6.13
N VAL A 167 -9.95 -7.31 -6.63
CA VAL A 167 -8.70 -6.53 -6.52
C VAL A 167 -8.96 -5.15 -5.95
N ILE A 168 -8.18 -4.78 -4.93
CA ILE A 168 -8.18 -3.46 -4.31
C ILE A 168 -6.78 -2.85 -4.42
N SER A 169 -6.71 -1.56 -4.70
CA SER A 169 -5.51 -0.75 -4.57
C SER A 169 -5.67 0.24 -3.43
N LEU A 170 -4.71 0.29 -2.51
CA LEU A 170 -4.60 1.31 -1.46
C LEU A 170 -3.31 2.08 -1.67
N ARG A 171 -3.38 3.40 -1.76
CA ARG A 171 -2.24 4.26 -2.02
C ARG A 171 -2.22 5.44 -1.07
N VAL A 172 -1.12 5.61 -0.35
CA VAL A 172 -0.90 6.76 0.52
C VAL A 172 -0.24 7.90 -0.27
N SER A 173 -0.66 9.14 0.01
CA SER A 173 -0.01 10.33 -0.52
C SER A 173 1.12 10.75 0.42
N VAL A 174 2.36 10.58 -0.02
CA VAL A 174 3.57 11.02 0.70
C VAL A 174 3.89 12.47 0.33
N PRO A 175 4.24 13.35 1.28
CA PRO A 175 4.67 14.71 0.97
C PRO A 175 5.83 14.69 -0.04
N HIS A 176 5.63 15.31 -1.21
CA HIS A 176 6.61 15.28 -2.30
C HIS A 176 7.95 15.96 -1.96
N TYR A 177 7.99 16.77 -0.90
CA TYR A 177 9.20 17.41 -0.40
C TYR A 177 9.95 16.58 0.66
N VAL A 178 9.40 15.41 1.07
CA VAL A 178 10.03 14.45 2.00
C VAL A 178 9.77 13.04 1.50
N THR A 179 10.52 12.63 0.47
CA THR A 179 10.35 11.33 -0.20
C THR A 179 11.37 10.28 0.24
N GLN A 180 12.24 10.61 1.18
CA GLN A 180 13.27 9.68 1.66
C GLN A 180 12.69 8.67 2.65
N ALA A 181 13.17 7.43 2.58
CA ALA A 181 12.85 6.38 3.53
C ALA A 181 13.58 6.56 4.88
N PRO A 182 13.00 6.11 5.99
CA PRO A 182 11.62 5.62 6.11
C PRO A 182 10.59 6.73 6.32
N ASN A 183 9.32 6.45 5.98
CA ASN A 183 8.19 7.28 6.37
C ASN A 183 7.16 6.50 7.19
N PRO A 184 7.36 6.40 8.52
CA PRO A 184 6.51 5.60 9.38
C PRO A 184 5.06 6.11 9.47
N GLU A 185 4.79 7.38 9.20
CA GLU A 185 3.42 7.91 9.14
C GLU A 185 2.68 7.37 7.90
N ALA A 186 3.36 7.28 6.75
CA ALA A 186 2.78 6.70 5.54
C ALA A 186 2.52 5.20 5.69
N THR A 187 3.48 4.46 6.26
CA THR A 187 3.33 3.04 6.58
C THR A 187 2.16 2.80 7.54
N ARG A 188 2.07 3.59 8.62
CA ARG A 188 0.97 3.53 9.58
C ARG A 188 -0.38 3.78 8.92
N SER A 189 -0.47 4.78 8.06
CA SER A 189 -1.71 5.13 7.35
C SER A 189 -2.17 4.03 6.40
N LEU A 190 -1.24 3.39 5.67
CA LEU A 190 -1.54 2.23 4.82
C LEU A 190 -2.06 1.05 5.62
N LEU A 191 -1.39 0.69 6.72
CA LEU A 191 -1.79 -0.40 7.60
C LEU A 191 -3.16 -0.15 8.22
N ALA A 192 -3.42 1.05 8.74
CA ALA A 192 -4.72 1.41 9.29
C ALA A 192 -5.85 1.31 8.25
N ARG A 193 -5.59 1.73 7.00
CA ARG A 193 -6.57 1.59 5.92
C ARG A 193 -6.77 0.15 5.48
N LEU A 194 -5.70 -0.64 5.46
CA LEU A 194 -5.77 -2.08 5.19
C LEU A 194 -6.64 -2.79 6.23
N GLU A 195 -6.41 -2.50 7.52
CA GLU A 195 -7.23 -3.03 8.63
C GLU A 195 -8.71 -2.68 8.47
N LEU A 196 -9.02 -1.41 8.18
CA LEU A 196 -10.39 -0.95 7.97
C LEU A 196 -11.09 -1.69 6.82
N VAL A 197 -10.37 -1.98 5.73
CA VAL A 197 -10.92 -2.63 4.52
C VAL A 197 -11.05 -4.13 4.68
N THR A 198 -10.10 -4.78 5.39
CA THR A 198 -10.04 -6.25 5.48
C THR A 198 -10.55 -6.79 6.80
N GLY A 199 -10.59 -5.99 7.85
CA GLY A 199 -10.86 -6.43 9.23
C GLY A 199 -9.70 -7.21 9.87
N ILE A 200 -8.55 -7.31 9.19
CA ILE A 200 -7.36 -7.97 9.71
C ILE A 200 -6.60 -6.97 10.60
N GLU A 201 -6.33 -7.34 11.84
CA GLU A 201 -5.53 -6.52 12.75
C GLU A 201 -4.10 -6.40 12.20
N THR A 202 -3.67 -5.17 11.92
CA THR A 202 -2.37 -4.90 11.27
C THR A 202 -1.30 -4.42 12.24
N GLY A 203 -1.64 -4.12 13.49
CA GLY A 203 -0.71 -3.57 14.46
C GLY A 203 -0.20 -2.16 14.14
N HIS A 204 -0.91 -1.40 13.29
CA HIS A 204 -0.52 -0.06 12.83
C HIS A 204 -0.23 0.93 13.98
N ALA A 205 -0.80 0.71 15.17
CA ALA A 205 -0.59 1.56 16.33
C ALA A 205 0.88 1.54 16.84
N SER A 206 1.64 0.49 16.55
CA SER A 206 3.06 0.39 16.92
C SER A 206 3.92 1.48 16.28
N PHE A 207 3.51 2.02 15.13
CA PHE A 207 4.20 3.11 14.43
C PHE A 207 3.93 4.49 15.03
N THR A 208 3.09 4.65 16.04
CA THR A 208 2.67 5.98 16.54
C THR A 208 3.85 6.81 17.04
N ALA A 209 4.78 6.20 17.78
CA ALA A 209 5.96 6.90 18.31
C ALA A 209 6.92 7.30 17.19
N ASP A 210 7.18 6.40 16.24
CA ASP A 210 8.10 6.65 15.13
C ASP A 210 7.52 7.69 14.16
N ALA A 211 6.22 7.67 13.91
CA ALA A 211 5.51 8.66 13.12
C ALA A 211 5.61 10.06 13.76
N ALA A 212 5.45 10.15 15.08
CA ALA A 212 5.62 11.40 15.81
C ALA A 212 7.06 11.93 15.75
N ALA A 213 8.04 11.04 15.91
CA ALA A 213 9.47 11.39 15.82
C ALA A 213 9.84 11.84 14.38
N TRP A 214 9.33 11.14 13.36
CA TRP A 214 9.52 11.52 11.96
C TRP A 214 8.92 12.92 11.70
N ARG A 215 7.68 13.17 12.12
CA ARG A 215 7.03 14.47 11.97
C ARG A 215 7.83 15.59 12.61
N SER A 216 8.30 15.41 13.85
CA SER A 216 9.13 16.39 14.54
C SER A 216 10.44 16.71 13.81
N LYS A 217 11.06 15.74 13.16
CA LYS A 217 12.27 15.96 12.33
C LYS A 217 11.94 16.80 11.09
N VAL A 218 10.82 16.52 10.43
CA VAL A 218 10.37 17.28 9.26
C VAL A 218 9.98 18.69 9.65
N ASP A 219 9.25 18.87 10.78
CA ASP A 219 8.92 20.19 11.33
C ASP A 219 10.18 21.05 11.56
N ALA A 220 11.22 20.46 12.18
CA ALA A 220 12.48 21.15 12.43
C ALA A 220 13.20 21.57 11.13
N ALA A 221 13.17 20.70 10.11
CA ALA A 221 13.77 21.02 8.82
C ALA A 221 13.00 22.15 8.10
N VAL A 222 11.67 22.07 8.07
CA VAL A 222 10.79 23.10 7.48
C VAL A 222 10.91 24.43 8.22
N ALA A 223 11.02 24.43 9.55
CA ALA A 223 11.16 25.63 10.36
C ALA A 223 12.45 26.41 10.07
N SER A 224 13.48 25.78 9.53
CA SER A 224 14.75 26.41 9.16
C SER A 224 14.73 27.14 7.80
N ASP A 225 13.63 27.00 7.03
CA ASP A 225 13.48 27.54 5.68
C ASP A 225 12.12 28.27 5.56
N ASP A 226 12.15 29.60 5.45
CA ASP A 226 10.94 30.44 5.40
C ASP A 226 10.09 30.18 4.13
N GLU A 227 10.73 29.86 3.00
CA GLU A 227 10.03 29.55 1.75
C GLU A 227 9.29 28.22 1.88
N MET A 228 9.97 27.20 2.42
CA MET A 228 9.37 25.89 2.67
C MET A 228 8.24 25.97 3.68
N ARG A 229 8.37 26.76 4.75
CA ARG A 229 7.30 26.98 5.74
C ARG A 229 6.06 27.57 5.08
N SER A 230 6.22 28.65 4.33
CA SER A 230 5.12 29.27 3.60
C SER A 230 4.48 28.33 2.58
N TYR A 231 5.26 27.42 2.01
CA TYR A 231 4.76 26.39 1.10
C TYR A 231 3.89 25.36 1.84
N VAL A 232 4.35 24.85 2.98
CA VAL A 232 3.59 23.90 3.80
C VAL A 232 2.28 24.52 4.29
N GLU A 233 2.27 25.77 4.74
CA GLU A 233 1.06 26.51 5.15
C GLU A 233 0.02 26.59 4.00
N ARG A 234 0.46 26.79 2.77
CA ARG A 234 -0.43 26.74 1.60
C ARG A 234 -1.02 25.35 1.35
N LEU A 235 -0.22 24.29 1.52
CA LEU A 235 -0.70 22.91 1.41
C LEU A 235 -1.72 22.57 2.50
N GLU A 236 -1.48 23.02 3.74
CA GLU A 236 -2.42 22.87 4.85
C GLU A 236 -3.77 23.51 4.51
N THR A 237 -3.76 24.74 4.04
CA THR A 237 -4.97 25.47 3.65
C THR A 237 -5.74 24.74 2.54
N LEU A 238 -5.04 24.17 1.56
CA LEU A 238 -5.67 23.38 0.49
C LEU A 238 -6.35 22.12 1.00
N ILE A 239 -5.70 21.40 1.91
CA ILE A 239 -6.24 20.16 2.48
C ILE A 239 -7.40 20.45 3.42
N ASP A 240 -7.25 21.42 4.32
CA ASP A 240 -8.29 21.81 5.28
C ASP A 240 -9.57 22.26 4.53
N ASN A 241 -9.45 23.07 3.48
CA ASN A 241 -10.59 23.47 2.64
C ASN A 241 -11.20 22.28 1.87
N SER A 242 -10.42 21.25 1.53
CA SER A 242 -10.94 20.07 0.85
C SER A 242 -11.71 19.15 1.81
N GLN A 243 -11.33 19.11 3.07
CA GLN A 243 -12.01 18.33 4.11
C GLN A 243 -13.35 18.98 4.50
N ASP A 244 -13.46 20.29 4.49
CA ASP A 244 -14.70 21.02 4.75
C ASP A 244 -15.79 20.76 3.70
N LEU A 245 -15.43 20.24 2.53
CA LEU A 245 -16.36 19.86 1.46
C LEU A 245 -16.85 18.38 1.58
N LEU A 246 -16.28 17.61 2.50
CA LEU A 246 -16.71 16.24 2.75
C LEU A 246 -17.80 16.24 3.84
N PRO A 247 -18.87 15.45 3.67
CA PRO A 247 -19.88 15.30 4.73
C PRO A 247 -19.21 14.84 6.02
N SER A 248 -19.62 15.39 7.14
CA SER A 248 -19.18 14.95 8.47
C SER A 248 -19.58 13.49 8.72
N GLY A 249 -18.89 12.81 9.65
CA GLY A 249 -19.25 11.45 10.03
C GLY A 249 -20.72 11.32 10.47
N ASP A 250 -21.26 12.36 11.14
CA ASP A 250 -22.67 12.43 11.56
C ASP A 250 -23.62 12.58 10.36
N GLU A 251 -23.26 13.37 9.35
CA GLU A 251 -24.01 13.49 8.10
C GLU A 251 -24.02 12.19 7.29
N LEU A 252 -22.87 11.49 7.21
CA LEU A 252 -22.78 10.18 6.58
C LEU A 252 -23.60 9.13 7.33
N ALA A 253 -23.57 9.15 8.66
CA ALA A 253 -24.40 8.27 9.50
C ALA A 253 -25.90 8.54 9.30
N ALA A 254 -26.29 9.83 9.21
CA ALA A 254 -27.67 10.21 8.94
C ALA A 254 -28.14 9.80 7.54
N GLN A 255 -27.29 9.94 6.51
CA GLN A 255 -27.57 9.48 5.14
C GLN A 255 -27.69 7.96 5.07
N LEU A 256 -26.83 7.22 5.76
CA LEU A 256 -26.92 5.77 5.87
C LEU A 256 -28.21 5.32 6.56
N GLN A 257 -28.58 5.98 7.67
CA GLN A 257 -29.83 5.68 8.38
C GLN A 257 -31.08 5.99 7.55
N ALA A 258 -31.06 7.07 6.75
CA ALA A 258 -32.12 7.39 5.82
C ALA A 258 -32.25 6.31 4.73
N TRP A 259 -31.14 5.92 4.13
CA TRP A 259 -31.09 4.87 3.12
C TRP A 259 -31.59 3.51 3.65
N LEU A 260 -31.18 3.14 4.87
CA LEU A 260 -31.64 1.91 5.52
C LEU A 260 -33.14 1.91 5.75
N ARG A 261 -33.75 3.05 6.12
CA ARG A 261 -35.21 3.17 6.28
C ARG A 261 -35.94 3.01 4.96
N ASP A 262 -35.48 3.68 3.92
CA ASP A 262 -36.11 3.67 2.59
C ASP A 262 -36.06 2.28 1.93
N ASN A 263 -35.03 1.46 2.23
CA ASN A 263 -34.90 0.09 1.72
C ASN A 263 -35.49 -0.99 2.65
N THR A 264 -36.03 -0.63 3.81
CA THR A 264 -36.68 -1.60 4.72
C THR A 264 -38.20 -1.68 4.46
N ASP A 265 -38.78 -0.71 3.74
CA ASP A 265 -40.21 -0.66 3.42
C ASP A 265 -40.57 -1.35 2.07
N GLU A 266 -39.60 -1.96 1.37
CA GLU A 266 -39.84 -2.75 0.13
C GLU A 266 -39.74 -4.28 0.36
N GLY A 267 -39.88 -4.78 1.59
CA GLY A 267 -39.78 -6.21 1.91
C GLY A 267 -41.12 -6.81 2.41
#